data_9d386d79095cd267990be7b4dc05dcef
#
_entry.id   9d386d79095cd267990be7b4dc05dcef
#
_cell.length_a   1.000
_cell.length_b   1.000
_cell.length_c   1.000
_cell.angle_alpha   90.00
_cell.angle_beta   90.00
_cell.angle_gamma   90.00
#
_symmetry.space_group_name_H-M   'P 1'
#
loop_
_entity.id
_entity.type
_entity.pdbx_description
1 polymer ?
#
loop_
_entity_poly.entity_id
_entity_poly.type
_entity_poly.pdbx_seq_one_letter_code
_entity_poly.pdbx_strand_id
1 'polypeptide(L)'
;MGVLRGLVGDCDIEELPISFTAVATDLDSGQEVWLRNGNLFDAIRASIATPMVFTPVRHGDRTLIDGAVVNPVPIAPTLGDATDLTIAVDLSGPAESRPAPPISASLIADNSYRRRILKFVQAARPARVPKVPSRGLLDVAFTSMQTMQDTIARLRLSAYSPDVMIEGPRNACGFFEFWRAEELIELGRDRTAQAFARARS
;
A
#
# COMPACT_ATOMS: atom_id res chain seq x y z
N MET A 1 -3.72 8.08 -12.70
CA MET A 1 -2.51 7.80 -13.48
C MET A 1 -2.06 8.97 -14.37
N GLY A 2 -2.95 9.72 -15.05
CA GLY A 2 -2.53 10.83 -15.91
C GLY A 2 -1.67 11.91 -15.24
N VAL A 3 -1.92 12.22 -13.96
CA VAL A 3 -1.10 13.19 -13.21
C VAL A 3 0.31 12.66 -12.95
N LEU A 4 0.45 11.38 -12.60
CA LEU A 4 1.77 10.76 -12.37
C LEU A 4 2.58 10.68 -13.66
N ARG A 5 1.96 10.28 -14.78
CA ARG A 5 2.60 10.31 -16.09
C ARG A 5 3.09 11.72 -16.47
N GLY A 6 2.31 12.76 -16.14
CA GLY A 6 2.69 14.15 -16.37
C GLY A 6 3.87 14.65 -15.52
N LEU A 7 4.11 14.03 -14.37
CA LEU A 7 5.19 14.41 -13.45
C LEU A 7 6.50 13.66 -13.70
N VAL A 8 6.42 12.39 -14.05
CA VAL A 8 7.58 11.48 -14.14
C VAL A 8 7.95 11.17 -15.61
N GLY A 9 7.04 11.41 -16.54
CA GLY A 9 7.14 10.93 -17.91
C GLY A 9 6.58 9.53 -18.08
N ASP A 10 6.32 9.12 -19.31
CA ASP A 10 5.91 7.76 -19.65
C ASP A 10 7.15 6.95 -20.00
N CYS A 11 7.35 5.79 -19.37
CA CYS A 11 8.52 4.94 -19.62
C CYS A 11 8.15 3.47 -19.44
N ASP A 12 8.94 2.61 -20.04
CA ASP A 12 8.84 1.17 -19.84
C ASP A 12 9.73 0.71 -18.68
N ILE A 13 9.34 -0.38 -18.04
CA ILE A 13 10.05 -0.93 -16.86
C ILE A 13 11.50 -1.26 -17.21
N GLU A 14 11.75 -1.75 -18.44
CA GLU A 14 13.06 -2.15 -18.93
C GLU A 14 14.02 -0.96 -19.12
N GLU A 15 13.48 0.25 -19.23
CA GLU A 15 14.27 1.49 -19.35
C GLU A 15 14.74 2.05 -18.02
N LEU A 16 14.26 1.48 -16.90
CA LEU A 16 14.62 1.95 -15.57
C LEU A 16 16.08 1.60 -15.23
N PRO A 17 16.82 2.50 -14.59
CA PRO A 17 18.22 2.27 -14.21
C PRO A 17 18.39 1.23 -13.07
N ILE A 18 17.29 0.88 -12.39
CA ILE A 18 17.24 -0.08 -11.29
C ILE A 18 16.14 -1.08 -11.62
N SER A 19 16.41 -2.38 -11.42
CA SER A 19 15.41 -3.45 -11.58
C SER A 19 14.13 -3.14 -10.81
N PHE A 20 13.01 -3.22 -11.49
CA PHE A 20 11.69 -2.98 -10.90
C PHE A 20 10.76 -4.15 -11.20
N THR A 21 10.02 -4.58 -10.19
CA THR A 21 8.95 -5.57 -10.34
C THR A 21 7.70 -5.09 -9.62
N ALA A 22 6.62 -4.87 -10.37
CA ALA A 22 5.30 -4.70 -9.76
C ALA A 22 4.65 -6.08 -9.58
N VAL A 23 4.05 -6.30 -8.42
CA VAL A 23 3.37 -7.56 -8.12
C VAL A 23 1.88 -7.35 -8.14
N ALA A 24 1.18 -8.19 -8.87
CA ALA A 24 -0.28 -8.21 -8.97
C ALA A 24 -0.82 -9.63 -8.67
N THR A 25 -2.11 -9.75 -8.48
CA THR A 25 -2.81 -11.03 -8.34
C THR A 25 -3.71 -11.24 -9.54
N ASP A 26 -3.61 -12.39 -10.20
CA ASP A 26 -4.58 -12.81 -11.18
C ASP A 26 -5.84 -13.28 -10.47
N LEU A 27 -6.95 -12.58 -10.71
CA LEU A 27 -8.22 -12.80 -10.02
C LEU A 27 -8.82 -14.19 -10.34
N ASP A 28 -8.59 -14.69 -11.55
CA ASP A 28 -9.21 -15.94 -12.02
C ASP A 28 -8.46 -17.18 -11.48
N SER A 29 -7.11 -17.12 -11.45
CA SER A 29 -6.28 -18.23 -10.95
C SER A 29 -5.90 -18.12 -9.49
N GLY A 30 -6.01 -16.92 -8.89
CA GLY A 30 -5.52 -16.63 -7.54
C GLY A 30 -3.99 -16.61 -7.42
N GLN A 31 -3.26 -16.61 -8.54
CA GLN A 31 -1.81 -16.66 -8.58
C GLN A 31 -1.18 -15.26 -8.58
N GLU A 32 0.02 -15.19 -8.03
CA GLU A 32 0.88 -14.02 -8.08
C GLU A 32 1.42 -13.80 -9.49
N VAL A 33 1.39 -12.57 -9.97
CA VAL A 33 1.91 -12.16 -11.29
C VAL A 33 2.96 -11.10 -11.11
N TRP A 34 4.18 -11.35 -11.63
CA TRP A 34 5.29 -10.41 -11.60
C TRP A 34 5.38 -9.65 -12.91
N LEU A 35 5.13 -8.35 -12.85
CA LEU A 35 5.19 -7.44 -13.97
C LEU A 35 6.58 -6.78 -14.01
N ARG A 36 7.43 -7.23 -14.91
CA ARG A 36 8.83 -6.81 -15.05
C ARG A 36 9.11 -6.12 -16.37
N ASN A 37 8.12 -6.11 -17.26
CA ASN A 37 8.27 -5.58 -18.62
C ASN A 37 7.03 -4.77 -19.00
N GLY A 38 7.20 -3.87 -19.97
CA GLY A 38 6.16 -3.02 -20.51
C GLY A 38 5.94 -1.74 -19.70
N ASN A 39 4.83 -1.07 -19.94
CA ASN A 39 4.61 0.26 -19.37
C ASN A 39 4.58 0.27 -17.85
N LEU A 40 5.43 1.08 -17.24
CA LEU A 40 5.57 1.22 -15.77
C LEU A 40 4.26 1.58 -15.09
N PHE A 41 3.50 2.54 -15.64
CA PHE A 41 2.28 3.00 -15.00
C PHE A 41 1.14 2.00 -15.11
N ASP A 42 1.12 1.18 -16.15
CA ASP A 42 0.14 0.10 -16.30
C ASP A 42 0.44 -1.03 -15.29
N ALA A 43 1.72 -1.35 -15.08
CA ALA A 43 2.14 -2.31 -14.05
C ALA A 43 1.82 -1.80 -12.64
N ILE A 44 2.14 -0.53 -12.32
CA ILE A 44 1.78 0.09 -11.05
C ILE A 44 0.26 0.09 -10.87
N ARG A 45 -0.50 0.44 -11.92
CA ARG A 45 -1.97 0.48 -11.85
C ARG A 45 -2.57 -0.89 -11.56
N ALA A 46 -1.99 -1.97 -12.09
CA ALA A 46 -2.40 -3.33 -11.78
C ALA A 46 -2.06 -3.70 -10.33
N SER A 47 -0.84 -3.38 -9.89
CA SER A 47 -0.34 -3.69 -8.55
C SER A 47 -1.11 -3.00 -7.42
N ILE A 48 -1.68 -1.82 -7.66
CA ILE A 48 -2.47 -1.05 -6.67
C ILE A 48 -3.99 -1.19 -6.87
N ALA A 49 -4.45 -2.15 -7.66
CA ALA A 49 -5.88 -2.36 -7.95
C ALA A 49 -6.60 -3.00 -6.77
N THR A 50 -6.58 -2.33 -5.61
CA THR A 50 -7.16 -2.81 -4.35
C THR A 50 -8.65 -3.08 -4.52
N PRO A 51 -9.12 -4.30 -4.21
CA PRO A 51 -10.55 -4.65 -4.28
C PRO A 51 -11.41 -3.69 -3.47
N MET A 52 -12.62 -3.41 -3.96
CA MET A 52 -13.59 -2.45 -3.42
C MET A 52 -13.19 -0.97 -3.55
N VAL A 53 -11.93 -0.65 -3.90
CA VAL A 53 -11.44 0.73 -4.06
C VAL A 53 -11.20 1.05 -5.53
N PHE A 54 -10.55 0.14 -6.25
CA PHE A 54 -10.22 0.31 -7.67
C PHE A 54 -10.78 -0.84 -8.50
N THR A 55 -11.05 -0.52 -9.77
CA THR A 55 -11.45 -1.54 -10.75
C THR A 55 -10.26 -2.43 -11.10
N PRO A 56 -10.49 -3.75 -11.30
CA PRO A 56 -9.48 -4.65 -11.84
C PRO A 56 -8.89 -4.16 -13.17
N VAL A 57 -7.70 -4.61 -13.51
CA VAL A 57 -6.99 -4.25 -14.73
C VAL A 57 -6.91 -5.45 -15.67
N ARG A 58 -7.31 -5.26 -16.94
CA ARG A 58 -7.08 -6.28 -17.98
C ARG A 58 -5.63 -6.20 -18.44
N HIS A 59 -4.93 -7.34 -18.40
CA HIS A 59 -3.56 -7.50 -18.89
C HIS A 59 -3.47 -8.79 -19.72
N GLY A 60 -3.54 -8.66 -21.05
CA GLY A 60 -3.77 -9.79 -21.94
C GLY A 60 -5.09 -10.48 -21.60
N ASP A 61 -5.05 -11.79 -21.40
CA ASP A 61 -6.21 -12.61 -21.05
C ASP A 61 -6.51 -12.63 -19.54
N ARG A 62 -5.66 -12.02 -18.70
CA ARG A 62 -5.78 -12.02 -17.24
C ARG A 62 -6.54 -10.82 -16.74
N THR A 63 -7.20 -10.98 -15.60
CA THR A 63 -7.83 -9.92 -14.81
C THR A 63 -7.01 -9.70 -13.55
N LEU A 64 -6.24 -8.60 -13.48
CA LEU A 64 -5.32 -8.33 -12.39
C LEU A 64 -5.94 -7.43 -11.33
N ILE A 65 -5.66 -7.75 -10.08
CA ILE A 65 -5.95 -6.97 -8.88
C ILE A 65 -4.67 -6.78 -8.05
N ASP A 66 -4.78 -6.04 -6.94
CA ASP A 66 -3.67 -5.75 -6.03
C ASP A 66 -2.91 -7.02 -5.62
N GLY A 67 -1.57 -6.96 -5.73
CA GLY A 67 -0.68 -8.07 -5.36
C GLY A 67 -0.71 -8.40 -3.88
N ALA A 68 -0.99 -7.42 -3.02
CA ALA A 68 -1.09 -7.61 -1.57
C ALA A 68 -2.21 -8.59 -1.16
N VAL A 69 -3.16 -8.91 -2.04
CA VAL A 69 -4.19 -9.93 -1.78
C VAL A 69 -3.56 -11.31 -1.50
N VAL A 70 -2.48 -11.68 -2.19
CA VAL A 70 -1.80 -12.98 -2.03
C VAL A 70 -0.36 -12.87 -1.55
N ASN A 71 0.27 -11.70 -1.72
CA ASN A 71 1.65 -11.46 -1.29
C ASN A 71 1.88 -10.00 -0.87
N PRO A 72 1.55 -9.64 0.39
CA PRO A 72 1.65 -8.25 0.86
C PRO A 72 3.09 -7.72 0.96
N VAL A 73 4.07 -8.62 1.18
CA VAL A 73 5.50 -8.27 1.25
C VAL A 73 6.27 -9.18 0.29
N PRO A 74 6.37 -8.82 -1.00
CA PRO A 74 6.89 -9.69 -2.04
C PRO A 74 8.43 -9.70 -2.07
N ILE A 75 9.09 -10.53 -1.28
CA ILE A 75 10.55 -10.72 -1.28
C ILE A 75 10.99 -11.62 -2.44
N ALA A 76 10.24 -12.68 -2.74
CA ALA A 76 10.61 -13.66 -3.76
C ALA A 76 11.00 -13.05 -5.13
N PRO A 77 10.36 -11.98 -5.64
CA PRO A 77 10.77 -11.33 -6.88
C PRO A 77 12.19 -10.77 -6.89
N THR A 78 12.76 -10.45 -5.72
CA THR A 78 14.11 -9.85 -5.60
C THR A 78 15.22 -10.88 -5.43
N LEU A 79 14.90 -12.14 -5.15
CA LEU A 79 15.90 -13.19 -4.88
C LEU A 79 16.81 -13.54 -6.08
N GLY A 80 16.38 -13.19 -7.29
CA GLY A 80 17.16 -13.37 -8.51
C GLY A 80 18.08 -12.21 -8.86
N ASP A 81 17.97 -11.11 -8.14
CA ASP A 81 18.78 -9.91 -8.38
C ASP A 81 20.14 -10.06 -7.67
N ALA A 82 21.21 -9.57 -8.30
CA ALA A 82 22.55 -9.58 -7.71
C ALA A 82 22.67 -8.45 -6.67
N THR A 83 22.13 -8.69 -5.48
CA THR A 83 22.10 -7.72 -4.37
C THR A 83 22.76 -8.31 -3.13
N ASP A 84 23.46 -7.47 -2.38
CA ASP A 84 24.15 -7.86 -1.13
C ASP A 84 23.24 -7.73 0.10
N LEU A 85 22.09 -7.07 -0.02
CA LEU A 85 21.21 -6.77 1.09
C LEU A 85 19.76 -6.74 0.65
N THR A 86 18.92 -7.49 1.35
CA THR A 86 17.46 -7.46 1.18
C THR A 86 16.80 -6.68 2.30
N ILE A 87 16.11 -5.61 1.95
CA ILE A 87 15.37 -4.77 2.90
C ILE A 87 13.87 -4.95 2.62
N ALA A 88 13.10 -5.30 3.62
CA ALA A 88 11.65 -5.35 3.54
C ALA A 88 11.00 -4.26 4.39
N VAL A 89 9.93 -3.66 3.88
CA VAL A 89 9.10 -2.69 4.61
C VAL A 89 7.73 -3.30 4.80
N ASP A 90 7.35 -3.56 6.05
CA ASP A 90 6.05 -4.08 6.44
C ASP A 90 5.24 -3.02 7.20
N LEU A 91 4.08 -2.65 6.67
CA LEU A 91 3.17 -1.68 7.27
C LEU A 91 2.07 -2.35 8.12
N SER A 92 2.15 -3.67 8.33
CA SER A 92 1.21 -4.45 9.14
C SER A 92 1.66 -4.64 10.60
N GLY A 93 2.68 -3.93 11.05
CA GLY A 93 3.22 -4.01 12.40
C GLY A 93 2.18 -3.75 13.49
N PRO A 94 2.52 -4.02 14.77
CA PRO A 94 1.62 -3.80 15.89
C PRO A 94 1.05 -2.39 15.94
N ALA A 95 -0.24 -2.27 16.29
CA ALA A 95 -0.86 -0.97 16.48
C ALA A 95 -0.21 -0.24 17.66
N GLU A 96 0.14 1.01 17.46
CA GLU A 96 0.71 1.85 18.52
C GLU A 96 -0.33 2.85 19.05
N SER A 97 -0.26 3.15 20.35
CA SER A 97 -1.01 4.24 20.96
C SER A 97 -0.37 5.56 20.52
N ARG A 98 -0.89 6.14 19.46
CA ARG A 98 -0.42 7.43 18.96
C ARG A 98 -1.40 8.52 19.39
N PRO A 99 -0.93 9.65 19.93
CA PRO A 99 -1.77 10.83 20.08
C PRO A 99 -2.33 11.18 18.71
N ALA A 100 -3.66 11.44 18.61
CA ALA A 100 -4.20 11.99 17.38
C ALA A 100 -3.40 13.26 17.03
N PRO A 101 -2.86 13.38 15.81
CA PRO A 101 -2.13 14.59 15.45
C PRO A 101 -3.06 15.78 15.64
N PRO A 102 -2.56 16.90 16.19
CA PRO A 102 -3.36 18.11 16.30
C PRO A 102 -3.83 18.46 14.91
N ILE A 103 -5.14 18.60 14.72
CA ILE A 103 -5.71 19.07 13.46
C ILE A 103 -5.20 20.52 13.31
N SER A 104 -4.08 20.67 12.60
CA SER A 104 -3.57 22.00 12.28
C SER A 104 -4.60 22.71 11.42
N ALA A 105 -5.32 23.63 12.02
CA ALA A 105 -6.32 24.46 11.35
C ALA A 105 -5.74 25.20 10.12
N SER A 106 -4.40 25.38 10.07
CA SER A 106 -3.69 26.01 8.96
C SER A 106 -3.67 25.19 7.66
N LEU A 107 -3.83 23.85 7.73
CA LEU A 107 -3.93 22.98 6.54
C LEU A 107 -5.34 22.95 5.94
N ILE A 108 -6.31 23.65 6.55
CA ILE A 108 -7.70 23.71 6.08
C ILE A 108 -7.86 24.74 4.95
N ALA A 109 -6.89 25.63 4.74
CA ALA A 109 -7.10 26.90 4.07
C ALA A 109 -7.03 26.87 2.54
N ASP A 110 -6.56 25.89 1.84
CA ASP A 110 -6.66 25.97 0.37
C ASP A 110 -6.41 24.64 -0.35
N ASN A 111 -7.48 23.85 -0.55
CA ASN A 111 -7.39 22.85 -1.58
C ASN A 111 -8.78 22.45 -2.13
N SER A 112 -9.07 22.87 -3.35
CA SER A 112 -10.29 22.52 -4.12
C SER A 112 -10.46 21.00 -4.27
N TYR A 113 -9.37 20.25 -4.23
CA TYR A 113 -9.32 18.79 -4.28
C TYR A 113 -9.87 18.14 -2.99
N ARG A 114 -9.52 18.72 -1.84
CA ARG A 114 -10.01 18.29 -0.52
C ARG A 114 -11.54 18.49 -0.39
N ARG A 115 -12.06 19.57 -0.94
CA ARG A 115 -13.51 19.84 -0.96
C ARG A 115 -14.27 18.82 -1.80
N ARG A 116 -13.68 18.32 -2.90
CA ARG A 116 -14.25 17.26 -3.75
C ARG A 116 -14.24 15.90 -3.04
N ILE A 117 -13.14 15.52 -2.38
CA ILE A 117 -13.05 14.28 -1.60
C ILE A 117 -14.00 14.31 -0.41
N LEU A 118 -14.07 15.41 0.33
CA LEU A 118 -15.00 15.57 1.45
C LEU A 118 -16.47 15.53 0.99
N LYS A 119 -16.81 16.13 -0.15
CA LYS A 119 -18.15 16.03 -0.73
C LYS A 119 -18.48 14.60 -1.15
N PHE A 120 -17.52 13.85 -1.71
CA PHE A 120 -17.72 12.46 -2.09
C PHE A 120 -17.92 11.56 -0.85
N VAL A 121 -17.10 11.74 0.20
CA VAL A 121 -17.23 11.01 1.47
C VAL A 121 -18.50 11.41 2.22
N GLN A 122 -18.93 12.69 2.18
CA GLN A 122 -20.17 13.14 2.80
C GLN A 122 -21.41 12.70 2.02
N ALA A 123 -21.34 12.62 0.69
CA ALA A 123 -22.43 12.11 -0.14
C ALA A 123 -22.64 10.58 0.03
N ALA A 124 -21.58 9.85 0.42
CA ALA A 124 -21.64 8.42 0.74
C ALA A 124 -22.10 8.12 2.18
N ARG A 125 -22.38 9.15 3.01
CA ARG A 125 -22.94 8.95 4.35
C ARG A 125 -24.46 8.76 4.28
N PRO A 126 -24.99 7.58 4.61
CA PRO A 126 -26.43 7.44 4.82
C PRO A 126 -26.84 8.27 6.04
N ALA A 127 -27.98 8.98 5.89
CA ALA A 127 -28.56 9.79 6.94
C ALA A 127 -28.92 8.93 8.16
N ARG A 128 -28.44 9.35 9.32
CA ARG A 128 -28.81 8.92 10.69
C ARG A 128 -29.20 7.45 10.88
N VAL A 129 -28.25 6.68 11.38
CA VAL A 129 -28.51 5.41 12.09
C VAL A 129 -28.08 5.59 13.55
N PRO A 130 -28.82 5.04 14.56
CA PRO A 130 -28.55 5.22 15.98
C PRO A 130 -27.19 4.64 16.37
N LYS A 131 -26.57 5.24 17.41
CA LYS A 131 -25.29 4.87 18.04
C LYS A 131 -25.32 3.45 18.64
N VAL A 132 -25.09 2.47 17.82
CA VAL A 132 -24.38 1.24 18.18
C VAL A 132 -23.15 1.24 17.27
N PRO A 133 -21.92 0.96 17.72
CA PRO A 133 -20.77 0.87 16.84
C PRO A 133 -20.86 -0.45 16.06
N SER A 134 -21.86 -0.58 15.20
CA SER A 134 -21.91 -1.63 14.20
C SER A 134 -20.99 -1.20 13.07
N ARG A 135 -19.84 -1.84 12.96
CA ARG A 135 -19.00 -1.74 11.76
C ARG A 135 -19.88 -2.05 10.55
N GLY A 136 -19.89 -1.16 9.56
CA GLY A 136 -20.61 -1.41 8.31
C GLY A 136 -20.11 -2.69 7.64
N LEU A 137 -20.92 -3.33 6.82
CA LEU A 137 -20.53 -4.54 6.09
C LEU A 137 -19.22 -4.34 5.31
N LEU A 138 -19.06 -3.18 4.67
CA LEU A 138 -17.84 -2.82 3.95
C LEU A 138 -16.63 -2.67 4.90
N ASP A 139 -16.82 -2.11 6.09
CA ASP A 139 -15.74 -1.98 7.08
C ASP A 139 -15.29 -3.36 7.57
N VAL A 140 -16.25 -4.27 7.78
CA VAL A 140 -15.96 -5.67 8.16
C VAL A 140 -15.20 -6.38 7.03
N ALA A 141 -15.67 -6.27 5.79
CA ALA A 141 -15.03 -6.89 4.64
C ALA A 141 -13.60 -6.38 4.44
N PHE A 142 -13.40 -5.05 4.50
CA PHE A 142 -12.08 -4.45 4.36
C PHE A 142 -11.13 -4.84 5.50
N THR A 143 -11.60 -4.80 6.75
CA THR A 143 -10.81 -5.23 7.92
C THR A 143 -10.47 -6.71 7.86
N SER A 144 -11.40 -7.56 7.37
CA SER A 144 -11.14 -8.99 7.20
C SER A 144 -10.07 -9.24 6.15
N MET A 145 -10.13 -8.53 5.02
CA MET A 145 -9.10 -8.60 3.97
C MET A 145 -7.73 -8.20 4.53
N GLN A 146 -7.64 -7.09 5.27
CA GLN A 146 -6.40 -6.67 5.92
C GLN A 146 -5.88 -7.73 6.90
N THR A 147 -6.76 -8.32 7.72
CA THR A 147 -6.36 -9.37 8.66
C THR A 147 -5.80 -10.61 7.96
N MET A 148 -6.38 -10.99 6.81
CA MET A 148 -5.84 -12.08 5.98
C MET A 148 -4.47 -11.70 5.39
N GLN A 149 -4.33 -10.50 4.85
CA GLN A 149 -3.06 -10.00 4.33
C GLN A 149 -1.96 -9.98 5.41
N ASP A 150 -2.25 -9.49 6.62
CA ASP A 150 -1.32 -9.50 7.76
C ASP A 150 -0.87 -10.93 8.12
N THR A 151 -1.79 -11.89 8.03
CA THR A 151 -1.47 -13.30 8.31
C THR A 151 -0.59 -13.89 7.21
N ILE A 152 -0.89 -13.62 5.94
CA ILE A 152 -0.09 -14.04 4.79
C ILE A 152 1.29 -13.42 4.86
N ALA A 153 1.41 -12.12 5.18
CA ALA A 153 2.68 -11.43 5.33
C ALA A 153 3.58 -12.14 6.35
N ARG A 154 3.07 -12.44 7.55
CA ARG A 154 3.83 -13.17 8.59
C ARG A 154 4.29 -14.55 8.12
N LEU A 155 3.43 -15.30 7.44
CA LEU A 155 3.79 -16.63 6.91
C LEU A 155 4.88 -16.52 5.83
N ARG A 156 4.75 -15.57 4.91
CA ARG A 156 5.74 -15.33 3.84
C ARG A 156 7.08 -14.85 4.41
N LEU A 157 7.07 -13.94 5.36
CA LEU A 157 8.27 -13.44 6.03
C LEU A 157 9.01 -14.54 6.83
N SER A 158 8.28 -15.53 7.34
CA SER A 158 8.90 -16.70 7.98
C SER A 158 9.62 -17.61 6.98
N ALA A 159 9.19 -17.63 5.71
CA ALA A 159 9.82 -18.41 4.65
C ALA A 159 10.95 -17.64 3.94
N TYR A 160 10.80 -16.34 3.80
CA TYR A 160 11.76 -15.45 3.12
C TYR A 160 12.16 -14.34 4.08
N SER A 161 13.19 -14.61 4.91
CA SER A 161 13.68 -13.63 5.88
C SER A 161 14.53 -12.57 5.17
N PRO A 162 14.17 -11.29 5.20
CA PRO A 162 15.03 -10.20 4.72
C PRO A 162 16.17 -9.97 5.71
N ASP A 163 17.27 -9.37 5.25
CA ASP A 163 18.39 -8.97 6.11
C ASP A 163 18.00 -7.82 7.06
N VAL A 164 17.17 -6.91 6.58
CA VAL A 164 16.63 -5.79 7.38
C VAL A 164 15.11 -5.70 7.21
N MET A 165 14.40 -5.76 8.34
CA MET A 165 12.96 -5.53 8.40
C MET A 165 12.65 -4.17 8.99
N ILE A 166 11.92 -3.35 8.23
CA ILE A 166 11.40 -2.05 8.69
C ILE A 166 9.91 -2.19 8.93
N GLU A 167 9.49 -2.15 10.19
CA GLU A 167 8.07 -2.30 10.56
C GLU A 167 7.43 -0.94 10.84
N GLY A 168 6.36 -0.63 10.13
CA GLY A 168 5.46 0.49 10.41
C GLY A 168 4.20 0.04 11.15
N PRO A 169 3.64 0.84 12.09
CA PRO A 169 2.43 0.45 12.80
C PRO A 169 1.22 0.47 11.87
N ARG A 170 0.40 -0.59 11.89
CA ARG A 170 -0.79 -0.74 11.04
C ARG A 170 -1.83 0.37 11.18
N ASN A 171 -1.77 1.14 12.25
CA ASN A 171 -2.64 2.28 12.51
C ASN A 171 -1.93 3.63 12.33
N ALA A 172 -0.82 3.67 11.59
CA ALA A 172 -0.10 4.90 11.31
C ALA A 172 -0.99 5.94 10.61
N CYS A 173 -1.78 5.50 9.63
CA CYS A 173 -2.75 6.35 8.93
C CYS A 173 -3.93 5.52 8.41
N GLY A 174 -5.03 6.23 8.11
CA GLY A 174 -6.14 5.66 7.35
C GLY A 174 -5.85 5.62 5.85
N PHE A 175 -6.52 4.73 5.13
CA PHE A 175 -6.30 4.49 3.69
C PHE A 175 -6.38 5.75 2.81
N PHE A 176 -7.17 6.74 3.16
CA PHE A 176 -7.36 7.99 2.38
C PHE A 176 -6.70 9.22 3.01
N GLU A 177 -5.85 9.07 4.02
CA GLU A 177 -5.21 10.18 4.74
C GLU A 177 -3.91 10.67 4.06
N PHE A 178 -3.93 10.87 2.73
CA PHE A 178 -2.77 11.30 1.92
C PHE A 178 -2.16 12.64 2.36
N TRP A 179 -2.91 13.47 3.08
CA TRP A 179 -2.42 14.75 3.61
C TRP A 179 -1.43 14.60 4.77
N ARG A 180 -1.26 13.38 5.30
CA ARG A 180 -0.31 13.10 6.39
C ARG A 180 1.06 12.63 5.87
N ALA A 181 1.37 12.89 4.60
CA ALA A 181 2.59 12.40 3.98
C ALA A 181 3.86 12.84 4.72
N GLU A 182 3.94 14.11 5.16
CA GLU A 182 5.10 14.63 5.89
C GLU A 182 5.35 13.87 7.20
N GLU A 183 4.31 13.66 8.01
CA GLU A 183 4.36 12.89 9.26
C GLU A 183 4.80 11.43 9.00
N LEU A 184 4.29 10.83 7.92
CA LEU A 184 4.59 9.44 7.57
C LEU A 184 6.02 9.28 7.05
N ILE A 185 6.56 10.28 6.35
CA ILE A 185 7.97 10.32 5.93
C ILE A 185 8.89 10.36 7.15
N GLU A 186 8.61 11.21 8.14
CA GLU A 186 9.39 11.27 9.38
C GLU A 186 9.32 9.93 10.15
N LEU A 187 8.11 9.35 10.27
CA LEU A 187 7.97 8.03 10.86
C LEU A 187 8.82 6.98 10.14
N GLY A 188 8.80 6.98 8.81
CA GLY A 188 9.58 6.06 7.99
C GLY A 188 11.08 6.21 8.22
N ARG A 189 11.59 7.44 8.33
CA ARG A 189 13.00 7.73 8.66
C ARG A 189 13.40 7.17 10.02
N ASP A 190 12.57 7.41 11.04
CA ASP A 190 12.82 6.93 12.40
C ASP A 190 12.85 5.40 12.45
N ARG A 191 11.88 4.73 11.81
CA ARG A 191 11.82 3.26 11.75
C ARG A 191 13.01 2.67 11.02
N THR A 192 13.40 3.29 9.91
CA THR A 192 14.57 2.87 9.15
C THR A 192 15.85 2.98 9.99
N ALA A 193 16.07 4.11 10.66
CA ALA A 193 17.23 4.28 11.54
C ALA A 193 17.29 3.23 12.66
N GLN A 194 16.14 2.94 13.29
CA GLN A 194 16.03 1.91 14.32
C GLN A 194 16.31 0.50 13.79
N ALA A 195 15.77 0.15 12.61
CA ALA A 195 15.97 -1.16 12.00
C ALA A 195 17.44 -1.41 11.67
N PHE A 196 18.13 -0.44 11.08
CA PHE A 196 19.55 -0.55 10.78
C PHE A 196 20.44 -0.57 12.03
N ALA A 197 20.07 0.14 13.10
CA ALA A 197 20.80 0.07 14.36
C ALA A 197 20.71 -1.33 14.98
N ARG A 198 19.56 -2.00 14.90
CA ARG A 198 19.37 -3.39 15.37
C ARG A 198 20.13 -4.42 14.52
N ALA A 199 20.18 -4.23 13.21
CA ALA A 199 20.86 -5.15 12.30
C ALA A 199 22.40 -5.12 12.46
N ARG A 200 22.96 -4.08 13.09
CA ARG A 200 24.41 -3.93 13.37
C ARG A 200 24.83 -4.45 14.74
N SER A 201 23.91 -4.76 15.63
CA SER A 201 24.15 -5.27 16.98
C SER A 201 24.17 -6.79 17.02
#